data_cd3ed3c4927a4bea2e8bd6b8e07669bc
#
_entry.id   cd3ed3c4927a4bea2e8bd6b8e07669bc
#
_cell.length_a   1.000
_cell.length_b   1.000
_cell.length_c   1.000
_cell.angle_alpha   90.00
_cell.angle_beta   90.00
_cell.angle_gamma   90.00
#
_symmetry.space_group_name_H-M   'P 1'
#
loop_
_entity.id
_entity.type
_entity.pdbx_description
1 polymer ?
#
loop_
_entity_poly.entity_id
_entity_poly.type
_entity_poly.pdbx_seq_one_letter_code
_entity_poly.pdbx_strand_id
1 'polypeptide(L)'
;MNKKEKIILFGASRGGENFIKHNKTQYDILAIADNDEKRWGSLLEGLKVINPKDILKYDFDNIYITSQWVDSITYQLADDFKIPLENIKIPKKSSLKESFKPFEHVETLKFARESLCKITQFLSNHNIIAIVDSGTALGIVRDKDLIKWDDDIDFAIDSKDFEKLISLVDGLRTILPKNEYSKWKLEVISLSNDDVCLSLELQSSDLNMLKEFEISLQKRTIKDGLSHLDSSAGIFYAPALHFEKYERVDFFDGFVYLPYKVDDFLTFMYGNYKEPKKDTSIENYDNRVVQKKRNIKSFEVSKRVML
;
A
#
# COMPACT_ATOMS: atom_id res chain seq x y z
N MET A 1 -6.39 -8.71 37.55
CA MET A 1 -5.77 -8.32 36.26
C MET A 1 -6.27 -9.26 35.20
N ASN A 2 -6.95 -8.78 34.17
CA ASN A 2 -7.33 -9.66 33.07
C ASN A 2 -6.07 -10.19 32.40
N LYS A 3 -6.02 -11.51 32.17
CA LYS A 3 -4.93 -12.18 31.46
C LYS A 3 -4.88 -11.60 30.04
N LYS A 4 -3.73 -11.07 29.61
CA LYS A 4 -3.54 -10.59 28.24
C LYS A 4 -3.60 -11.76 27.27
N GLU A 5 -4.19 -11.54 26.11
CA GLU A 5 -4.15 -12.49 25.00
C GLU A 5 -2.71 -12.68 24.55
N LYS A 6 -2.28 -13.94 24.43
CA LYS A 6 -0.96 -14.33 23.94
C LYS A 6 -0.98 -14.40 22.41
N ILE A 7 -0.17 -13.63 21.76
CA ILE A 7 -0.17 -13.58 20.29
C ILE A 7 1.22 -13.78 19.69
N ILE A 8 1.24 -14.27 18.46
CA ILE A 8 2.41 -14.24 17.58
C ILE A 8 2.09 -13.30 16.42
N LEU A 9 3.04 -12.47 16.03
CA LEU A 9 2.94 -11.67 14.80
C LEU A 9 3.53 -12.46 13.64
N PHE A 10 2.99 -12.26 12.44
CA PHE A 10 3.59 -12.74 11.21
C PHE A 10 3.88 -11.56 10.28
N GLY A 11 5.17 -11.24 10.14
CA GLY A 11 5.71 -10.12 9.36
C GLY A 11 6.56 -9.18 10.22
N ALA A 12 7.89 -9.28 10.08
CA ALA A 12 8.89 -8.49 10.82
C ALA A 12 9.32 -7.23 10.04
N SER A 13 8.37 -6.56 9.37
CA SER A 13 8.59 -5.32 8.63
C SER A 13 7.94 -4.14 9.35
N ARG A 14 7.85 -2.98 8.67
CA ARG A 14 7.23 -1.75 9.21
C ARG A 14 5.81 -1.97 9.78
N GLY A 15 5.00 -2.82 9.15
CA GLY A 15 3.66 -3.18 9.67
C GLY A 15 3.73 -3.87 11.03
N GLY A 16 4.66 -4.82 11.21
CA GLY A 16 4.91 -5.50 12.49
C GLY A 16 5.41 -4.54 13.56
N GLU A 17 6.36 -3.68 13.20
CA GLU A 17 6.90 -2.64 14.09
C GLU A 17 5.80 -1.70 14.59
N ASN A 18 4.97 -1.18 13.69
CA ASN A 18 3.88 -0.28 14.04
C ASN A 18 2.82 -0.98 14.91
N PHE A 19 2.48 -2.24 14.57
CA PHE A 19 1.55 -3.01 15.38
C PHE A 19 2.04 -3.16 16.82
N ILE A 20 3.34 -3.45 17.03
CA ILE A 20 3.93 -3.56 18.36
C ILE A 20 3.83 -2.24 19.11
N LYS A 21 4.24 -1.13 18.47
CA LYS A 21 4.19 0.21 19.08
C LYS A 21 2.79 0.58 19.56
N HIS A 22 1.76 0.25 18.79
CA HIS A 22 0.36 0.57 19.11
C HIS A 22 -0.25 -0.37 20.14
N ASN A 23 0.19 -1.64 20.21
CA ASN A 23 -0.57 -2.69 20.90
C ASN A 23 0.20 -3.43 22.01
N LYS A 24 1.47 -3.09 22.29
CA LYS A 24 2.31 -3.77 23.30
C LYS A 24 1.72 -3.76 24.73
N THR A 25 0.82 -2.84 25.03
CA THR A 25 0.14 -2.81 26.34
C THR A 25 -1.10 -3.69 26.38
N GLN A 26 -1.70 -3.99 25.23
CA GLN A 26 -2.94 -4.75 25.09
C GLN A 26 -2.68 -6.25 25.02
N TYR A 27 -1.65 -6.68 24.28
CA TYR A 27 -1.32 -8.08 24.04
C TYR A 27 -0.03 -8.51 24.76
N ASP A 28 0.08 -9.82 24.98
CA ASP A 28 1.33 -10.50 25.32
C ASP A 28 1.94 -11.09 24.02
N ILE A 29 2.83 -10.29 23.38
CA ILE A 29 3.41 -10.65 22.08
C ILE A 29 4.62 -11.53 22.31
N LEU A 30 4.53 -12.81 21.97
CA LEU A 30 5.52 -13.83 22.30
C LEU A 30 6.73 -13.83 21.34
N ALA A 31 6.47 -13.62 20.05
CA ALA A 31 7.50 -13.63 18.98
C ALA A 31 6.93 -13.03 17.69
N ILE A 32 7.81 -12.85 16.71
CA ILE A 32 7.45 -12.41 15.36
C ILE A 32 7.97 -13.45 14.38
N ALA A 33 7.09 -14.10 13.61
CA ALA A 33 7.49 -15.00 12.53
C ALA A 33 7.72 -14.21 11.24
N ASP A 34 8.73 -14.57 10.45
CA ASP A 34 8.96 -13.98 9.14
C ASP A 34 9.52 -15.01 8.16
N ASN A 35 9.11 -14.95 6.89
CA ASN A 35 9.60 -15.84 5.85
C ASN A 35 11.00 -15.45 5.33
N ASP A 36 11.48 -14.23 5.61
CA ASP A 36 12.83 -13.80 5.27
C ASP A 36 13.85 -14.38 6.27
N GLU A 37 14.58 -15.41 5.84
CA GLU A 37 15.59 -16.09 6.65
C GLU A 37 16.66 -15.12 7.21
N LYS A 38 16.96 -14.04 6.51
CA LYS A 38 17.96 -13.03 6.92
C LYS A 38 17.55 -12.31 8.20
N ARG A 39 16.27 -12.36 8.55
CA ARG A 39 15.72 -11.73 9.76
C ARG A 39 15.73 -12.64 10.97
N TRP A 40 15.85 -13.96 10.78
CA TRP A 40 15.75 -14.92 11.87
C TRP A 40 16.84 -14.70 12.94
N GLY A 41 16.44 -14.72 14.19
CA GLY A 41 17.30 -14.47 15.34
C GLY A 41 17.53 -12.98 15.65
N SER A 42 17.15 -12.05 14.76
CA SER A 42 17.19 -10.62 15.03
C SER A 42 16.09 -10.20 16.02
N LEU A 43 16.16 -8.97 16.49
CA LEU A 43 15.15 -8.37 17.35
C LEU A 43 14.45 -7.23 16.61
N LEU A 44 13.11 -7.18 16.71
CA LEU A 44 12.29 -6.06 16.31
C LEU A 44 11.50 -5.55 17.52
N GLU A 45 11.70 -4.31 17.93
CA GLU A 45 11.09 -3.71 19.13
C GLU A 45 11.30 -4.57 20.41
N GLY A 46 12.47 -5.26 20.50
CA GLY A 46 12.83 -6.14 21.61
C GLY A 46 12.26 -7.56 21.53
N LEU A 47 11.45 -7.87 20.51
CA LEU A 47 10.86 -9.19 20.28
C LEU A 47 11.69 -9.99 19.28
N LYS A 48 11.86 -11.30 19.55
CA LYS A 48 12.65 -12.20 18.67
C LYS A 48 11.93 -12.49 17.37
N VAL A 49 12.63 -12.33 16.26
CA VAL A 49 12.17 -12.82 14.94
C VAL A 49 12.53 -14.29 14.79
N ILE A 50 11.53 -15.12 14.50
CA ILE A 50 11.64 -16.59 14.44
C ILE A 50 11.36 -17.13 13.03
N ASN A 51 11.89 -18.33 12.77
CA ASN A 51 11.46 -19.12 11.63
C ASN A 51 9.97 -19.47 11.79
N PRO A 52 9.11 -19.32 10.77
CA PRO A 52 7.70 -19.70 10.84
C PRO A 52 7.45 -21.13 11.32
N LYS A 53 8.34 -22.07 11.04
CA LYS A 53 8.25 -23.46 11.54
C LYS A 53 8.32 -23.57 13.06
N ASP A 54 8.86 -22.55 13.72
CA ASP A 54 8.98 -22.53 15.18
C ASP A 54 7.72 -22.01 15.88
N ILE A 55 6.72 -21.52 15.14
CA ILE A 55 5.45 -21.02 15.71
C ILE A 55 4.81 -22.04 16.64
N LEU A 56 4.76 -23.32 16.24
CA LEU A 56 4.13 -24.39 17.00
C LEU A 56 4.85 -24.75 18.32
N LYS A 57 6.01 -24.16 18.59
CA LYS A 57 6.73 -24.30 19.87
C LYS A 57 6.20 -23.35 20.96
N TYR A 58 5.33 -22.41 20.59
CA TYR A 58 4.78 -21.40 21.49
C TYR A 58 3.34 -21.75 21.89
N ASP A 59 2.97 -21.43 23.12
CA ASP A 59 1.59 -21.50 23.62
C ASP A 59 0.93 -20.12 23.39
N PHE A 60 0.19 -19.99 22.29
CA PHE A 60 -0.45 -18.73 21.86
C PHE A 60 -1.96 -18.91 21.63
N ASP A 61 -2.70 -17.82 21.74
CA ASP A 61 -4.13 -17.77 21.46
C ASP A 61 -4.42 -17.48 19.98
N ASN A 62 -3.74 -16.49 19.40
CA ASN A 62 -3.95 -16.06 18.02
C ASN A 62 -2.64 -15.64 17.31
N ILE A 63 -2.67 -15.67 15.97
CA ILE A 63 -1.62 -15.12 15.11
C ILE A 63 -2.17 -13.91 14.35
N TYR A 64 -1.46 -12.78 14.42
CA TYR A 64 -1.81 -11.57 13.72
C TYR A 64 -0.90 -11.37 12.50
N ILE A 65 -1.48 -11.32 11.29
CA ILE A 65 -0.71 -11.10 10.05
C ILE A 65 -0.47 -9.60 9.90
N THR A 66 0.77 -9.18 10.14
CA THR A 66 1.22 -7.78 10.05
C THR A 66 1.94 -7.47 8.73
N SER A 67 1.77 -8.33 7.75
CA SER A 67 2.34 -8.25 6.40
C SER A 67 1.24 -7.99 5.38
N GLN A 68 1.60 -7.37 4.24
CA GLN A 68 0.69 -7.23 3.09
C GLN A 68 0.38 -8.58 2.39
N TRP A 69 1.19 -9.63 2.62
CA TRP A 69 1.07 -10.97 2.04
C TRP A 69 -0.01 -11.81 2.73
N VAL A 70 -1.16 -11.21 3.00
CA VAL A 70 -2.22 -11.81 3.83
C VAL A 70 -2.63 -13.18 3.33
N ASP A 71 -2.96 -13.32 2.04
CA ASP A 71 -3.48 -14.57 1.48
C ASP A 71 -2.44 -15.69 1.54
N SER A 72 -1.19 -15.40 1.16
CA SER A 72 -0.12 -16.37 1.14
C SER A 72 0.24 -16.86 2.55
N ILE A 73 0.27 -15.93 3.52
CA ILE A 73 0.56 -16.25 4.92
C ILE A 73 -0.61 -17.01 5.55
N THR A 74 -1.86 -16.62 5.26
CA THR A 74 -3.05 -17.35 5.72
C THR A 74 -3.02 -18.78 5.23
N TYR A 75 -2.72 -18.98 3.93
CA TYR A 75 -2.59 -20.31 3.36
C TYR A 75 -1.48 -21.11 4.07
N GLN A 76 -0.28 -20.53 4.24
CA GLN A 76 0.83 -21.17 4.93
C GLN A 76 0.46 -21.60 6.37
N LEU A 77 -0.19 -20.70 7.11
CA LEU A 77 -0.60 -20.99 8.49
C LEU A 77 -1.66 -22.11 8.55
N ALA A 78 -2.69 -22.02 7.71
CA ALA A 78 -3.79 -22.98 7.73
C ALA A 78 -3.44 -24.31 7.11
N ASP A 79 -2.79 -24.30 5.91
CA ASP A 79 -2.56 -25.53 5.16
C ASP A 79 -1.23 -26.22 5.49
N ASP A 80 -0.14 -25.48 5.74
CA ASP A 80 1.15 -26.10 6.07
C ASP A 80 1.28 -26.37 7.57
N PHE A 81 0.84 -25.42 8.42
CA PHE A 81 1.00 -25.54 9.88
C PHE A 81 -0.25 -26.01 10.62
N LYS A 82 -1.37 -26.21 9.90
CA LYS A 82 -2.65 -26.69 10.45
C LYS A 82 -3.23 -25.82 11.58
N ILE A 83 -2.97 -24.52 11.51
CA ILE A 83 -3.53 -23.54 12.45
C ILE A 83 -4.97 -23.24 12.03
N PRO A 84 -5.95 -23.36 12.94
CA PRO A 84 -7.34 -23.04 12.64
C PRO A 84 -7.52 -21.61 12.13
N LEU A 85 -8.38 -21.40 11.12
CA LEU A 85 -8.60 -20.08 10.53
C LEU A 85 -9.12 -19.07 11.55
N GLU A 86 -9.90 -19.52 12.53
CA GLU A 86 -10.39 -18.68 13.62
C GLU A 86 -9.28 -18.11 14.52
N ASN A 87 -8.08 -18.72 14.53
CA ASN A 87 -6.91 -18.25 15.25
C ASN A 87 -5.98 -17.36 14.40
N ILE A 88 -6.30 -17.17 13.11
CA ILE A 88 -5.55 -16.29 12.20
C ILE A 88 -6.31 -14.96 12.11
N LYS A 89 -5.67 -13.86 12.49
CA LYS A 89 -6.28 -12.53 12.55
C LYS A 89 -5.59 -11.57 11.60
N ILE A 90 -6.39 -10.76 10.92
CA ILE A 90 -5.91 -9.67 10.08
C ILE A 90 -6.24 -8.34 10.79
N PRO A 91 -5.22 -7.62 11.26
CA PRO A 91 -5.46 -6.37 11.99
C PRO A 91 -5.98 -5.27 11.06
N LYS A 92 -6.60 -4.28 11.65
CA LYS A 92 -7.02 -3.08 10.94
C LYS A 92 -5.82 -2.32 10.39
N LYS A 93 -5.99 -1.66 9.23
CA LYS A 93 -4.92 -0.88 8.58
C LYS A 93 -4.33 0.17 9.53
N SER A 94 -5.15 0.80 10.37
CA SER A 94 -4.71 1.80 11.35
C SER A 94 -3.69 1.27 12.35
N SER A 95 -3.71 -0.04 12.67
CA SER A 95 -2.73 -0.67 13.56
C SER A 95 -1.40 -0.97 12.89
N LEU A 96 -1.35 -0.98 11.56
CA LEU A 96 -0.19 -1.32 10.75
C LEU A 96 0.53 -0.08 10.18
N LYS A 97 -0.15 1.07 10.19
CA LYS A 97 0.38 2.36 9.71
C LYS A 97 0.99 3.15 10.87
N GLU A 98 1.83 4.11 10.56
CA GLU A 98 2.34 5.04 11.56
C GLU A 98 1.22 5.88 12.18
N SER A 99 1.44 6.34 13.40
CA SER A 99 0.46 7.16 14.13
C SER A 99 0.29 8.55 13.53
N PHE A 100 1.33 9.09 12.88
CA PHE A 100 1.24 10.39 12.22
C PHE A 100 0.57 10.29 10.86
N LYS A 101 -0.14 11.36 10.49
CA LYS A 101 -0.85 11.50 9.23
C LYS A 101 -0.14 12.57 8.41
N PRO A 102 0.61 12.20 7.35
CA PRO A 102 1.42 13.16 6.61
C PRO A 102 0.61 14.31 6.03
N PHE A 103 -0.62 14.05 5.57
CA PHE A 103 -1.47 15.07 4.95
C PHE A 103 -2.25 15.93 5.96
N GLU A 104 -2.16 15.67 7.27
CA GLU A 104 -2.56 16.62 8.31
C GLU A 104 -1.51 17.73 8.52
N HIS A 105 -0.26 17.49 8.07
CA HIS A 105 0.81 18.49 8.11
C HIS A 105 0.73 19.41 6.89
N VAL A 106 0.56 20.71 7.12
CA VAL A 106 0.23 21.70 6.08
C VAL A 106 1.26 21.74 4.94
N GLU A 107 2.55 21.79 5.27
CA GLU A 107 3.61 21.86 4.26
C GLU A 107 3.72 20.55 3.48
N THR A 108 3.53 19.40 4.13
CA THR A 108 3.53 18.09 3.46
C THR A 108 2.34 17.96 2.52
N LEU A 109 1.15 18.39 2.94
CA LEU A 109 -0.04 18.37 2.09
C LEU A 109 0.14 19.25 0.84
N LYS A 110 0.73 20.45 0.99
CA LYS A 110 1.07 21.31 -0.15
C LYS A 110 2.06 20.62 -1.10
N PHE A 111 3.08 19.99 -0.54
CA PHE A 111 4.09 19.24 -1.30
C PHE A 111 3.46 18.05 -2.06
N ALA A 112 2.53 17.35 -1.42
CA ALA A 112 1.80 16.23 -2.02
C ALA A 112 0.90 16.67 -3.18
N ARG A 113 0.14 17.78 -3.03
CA ARG A 113 -0.69 18.37 -4.09
C ARG A 113 0.15 18.80 -5.29
N GLU A 114 1.26 19.50 -5.04
CA GLU A 114 2.20 19.93 -6.08
C GLU A 114 2.79 18.74 -6.83
N SER A 115 3.21 17.69 -6.10
CA SER A 115 3.73 16.45 -6.70
C SER A 115 2.71 15.80 -7.62
N LEU A 116 1.46 15.69 -7.15
CA LEU A 116 0.37 15.08 -7.91
C LEU A 116 0.11 15.84 -9.22
N CYS A 117 0.00 17.16 -9.18
CA CYS A 117 -0.21 17.99 -10.37
C CYS A 117 0.98 17.91 -11.34
N LYS A 118 2.21 18.00 -10.84
CA LYS A 118 3.43 17.94 -11.67
C LYS A 118 3.59 16.60 -12.35
N ILE A 119 3.35 15.49 -11.65
CA ILE A 119 3.41 14.14 -12.22
C ILE A 119 2.35 14.00 -13.32
N THR A 120 1.11 14.40 -13.05
CA THR A 120 0.02 14.33 -14.05
C THR A 120 0.38 15.13 -15.30
N GLN A 121 0.83 16.37 -15.15
CA GLN A 121 1.22 17.23 -16.26
C GLN A 121 2.39 16.66 -17.05
N PHE A 122 3.44 16.19 -16.35
CA PHE A 122 4.63 15.61 -16.98
C PHE A 122 4.28 14.38 -17.81
N LEU A 123 3.53 13.45 -17.26
CA LEU A 123 3.14 12.22 -17.95
C LEU A 123 2.20 12.52 -19.12
N SER A 124 1.26 13.44 -18.96
CA SER A 124 0.38 13.89 -20.03
C SER A 124 1.17 14.47 -21.22
N ASN A 125 2.20 15.29 -20.96
CA ASN A 125 3.10 15.83 -22.00
C ASN A 125 3.88 14.73 -22.76
N HIS A 126 4.02 13.56 -22.15
CA HIS A 126 4.64 12.39 -22.77
C HIS A 126 3.60 11.38 -23.28
N ASN A 127 2.33 11.77 -23.44
CA ASN A 127 1.23 10.90 -23.89
C ASN A 127 1.09 9.63 -23.02
N ILE A 128 1.20 9.78 -21.70
CA ILE A 128 0.86 8.77 -20.69
C ILE A 128 -0.25 9.37 -19.83
N ILE A 129 -1.37 8.69 -19.74
CA ILE A 129 -2.48 9.10 -18.88
C ILE A 129 -2.34 8.41 -17.52
N ALA A 130 -2.04 9.22 -16.51
CA ALA A 130 -1.99 8.78 -15.12
C ALA A 130 -3.32 9.11 -14.45
N ILE A 131 -4.17 8.12 -14.30
CA ILE A 131 -5.48 8.26 -13.65
C ILE A 131 -5.28 8.12 -12.15
N VAL A 132 -5.75 9.09 -11.35
CA VAL A 132 -5.72 8.92 -9.89
C VAL A 132 -6.64 7.78 -9.47
N ASP A 133 -6.22 6.99 -8.49
CA ASP A 133 -6.88 5.75 -8.09
C ASP A 133 -7.18 5.72 -6.59
N SER A 134 -7.93 4.73 -6.15
CA SER A 134 -8.09 4.38 -4.74
C SER A 134 -8.45 5.55 -3.82
N GLY A 135 -7.74 5.71 -2.70
CA GLY A 135 -7.92 6.77 -1.72
C GLY A 135 -7.71 8.18 -2.29
N THR A 136 -6.80 8.31 -3.25
CA THR A 136 -6.54 9.59 -3.93
C THR A 136 -7.75 10.07 -4.73
N ALA A 137 -8.34 9.19 -5.55
CA ALA A 137 -9.58 9.53 -6.29
C ALA A 137 -10.73 9.86 -5.33
N LEU A 138 -10.88 9.07 -4.27
CA LEU A 138 -11.89 9.30 -3.22
C LEU A 138 -11.74 10.67 -2.57
N GLY A 139 -10.53 11.06 -2.17
CA GLY A 139 -10.27 12.35 -1.54
C GLY A 139 -10.60 13.53 -2.48
N ILE A 140 -10.15 13.47 -3.71
CA ILE A 140 -10.39 14.53 -4.70
C ILE A 140 -11.89 14.73 -4.97
N VAL A 141 -12.66 13.64 -5.04
CA VAL A 141 -14.10 13.72 -5.32
C VAL A 141 -14.89 14.14 -4.09
N ARG A 142 -14.66 13.50 -2.93
CA ARG A 142 -15.42 13.70 -1.70
C ARG A 142 -14.99 14.95 -0.95
N ASP A 143 -13.69 15.09 -0.71
CA ASP A 143 -13.12 16.11 0.19
C ASP A 143 -12.59 17.33 -0.59
N LYS A 144 -12.59 17.28 -1.93
CA LYS A 144 -11.97 18.27 -2.84
C LYS A 144 -10.48 18.46 -2.57
N ASP A 145 -9.84 17.45 -1.99
CA ASP A 145 -8.45 17.44 -1.54
C ASP A 145 -7.96 16.01 -1.37
N LEU A 146 -6.69 15.84 -0.98
CA LEU A 146 -6.20 14.57 -0.48
C LEU A 146 -6.83 14.27 0.89
N ILE A 147 -7.06 12.99 1.17
CA ILE A 147 -7.61 12.56 2.46
C ILE A 147 -6.59 12.85 3.56
N LYS A 148 -6.93 13.72 4.52
CA LYS A 148 -5.99 14.19 5.56
C LYS A 148 -5.38 13.08 6.41
N TRP A 149 -6.11 11.98 6.61
CA TRP A 149 -5.64 10.83 7.42
C TRP A 149 -5.05 9.70 6.57
N ASP A 150 -4.82 9.94 5.26
CA ASP A 150 -4.08 9.03 4.38
C ASP A 150 -2.59 9.34 4.39
N ASP A 151 -1.78 8.44 3.83
CA ASP A 151 -0.32 8.50 3.84
C ASP A 151 0.31 8.24 2.46
N ASP A 152 -0.51 8.04 1.43
CA ASP A 152 -0.07 7.71 0.08
C ASP A 152 -0.88 8.42 -1.01
N ILE A 153 -0.34 8.44 -2.23
CA ILE A 153 -0.99 8.89 -3.45
C ILE A 153 -0.90 7.77 -4.48
N ASP A 154 -2.05 7.37 -5.03
CA ASP A 154 -2.15 6.29 -5.99
C ASP A 154 -2.51 6.79 -7.38
N PHE A 155 -1.76 6.31 -8.38
CA PHE A 155 -2.08 6.44 -9.80
C PHE A 155 -2.21 5.07 -10.46
N ALA A 156 -3.16 4.95 -11.37
CA ALA A 156 -3.31 3.86 -12.31
C ALA A 156 -2.65 4.22 -13.64
N ILE A 157 -1.76 3.36 -14.12
CA ILE A 157 -1.09 3.46 -15.42
C ILE A 157 -1.47 2.24 -16.26
N ASP A 158 -1.93 2.46 -17.49
CA ASP A 158 -2.21 1.36 -18.42
C ASP A 158 -0.94 0.52 -18.65
N SER A 159 -1.09 -0.79 -18.62
CA SER A 159 0.03 -1.74 -18.79
C SER A 159 0.83 -1.51 -20.08
N LYS A 160 0.19 -1.03 -21.16
CA LYS A 160 0.84 -0.70 -22.44
C LYS A 160 1.81 0.49 -22.35
N ASP A 161 1.59 1.40 -21.39
CA ASP A 161 2.39 2.60 -21.20
C ASP A 161 3.45 2.44 -20.09
N PHE A 162 3.45 1.30 -19.38
CA PHE A 162 4.25 1.13 -18.18
C PHE A 162 5.76 1.08 -18.46
N GLU A 163 6.22 0.41 -19.51
CA GLU A 163 7.64 0.43 -19.92
C GLU A 163 8.08 1.85 -20.28
N LYS A 164 7.23 2.60 -20.99
CA LYS A 164 7.50 4.00 -21.33
C LYS A 164 7.59 4.86 -20.06
N LEU A 165 6.72 4.65 -19.07
CA LEU A 165 6.80 5.31 -17.76
C LEU A 165 8.19 5.07 -17.13
N ILE A 166 8.66 3.82 -17.10
CA ILE A 166 9.95 3.50 -16.50
C ILE A 166 11.10 4.21 -17.22
N SER A 167 11.03 4.35 -18.56
CA SER A 167 12.05 5.10 -19.34
C SER A 167 12.08 6.61 -19.03
N LEU A 168 11.05 7.15 -18.41
CA LEU A 168 10.92 8.58 -18.06
C LEU A 168 11.30 8.90 -16.61
N VAL A 169 11.81 7.95 -15.83
CA VAL A 169 12.10 8.10 -14.40
C VAL A 169 13.00 9.28 -14.09
N ASP A 170 14.06 9.51 -14.90
CA ASP A 170 14.97 10.65 -14.70
C ASP A 170 14.25 11.99 -14.90
N GLY A 171 13.38 12.07 -15.90
CA GLY A 171 12.53 13.23 -16.10
C GLY A 171 11.57 13.47 -14.92
N LEU A 172 10.90 12.41 -14.43
CA LEU A 172 10.05 12.49 -13.25
C LEU A 172 10.82 13.04 -12.04
N ARG A 173 12.04 12.53 -11.79
CA ARG A 173 12.87 13.01 -10.68
C ARG A 173 13.16 14.51 -10.75
N THR A 174 13.29 15.08 -11.95
CA THR A 174 13.61 16.49 -12.13
C THR A 174 12.44 17.42 -11.82
N ILE A 175 11.22 16.97 -12.08
CA ILE A 175 9.99 17.79 -11.89
C ILE A 175 9.41 17.71 -10.48
N LEU A 176 9.76 16.71 -9.70
CA LEU A 176 9.28 16.58 -8.34
C LEU A 176 9.69 17.79 -7.48
N PRO A 177 8.79 18.29 -6.62
CA PRO A 177 9.11 19.42 -5.75
C PRO A 177 10.28 19.08 -4.83
N LYS A 178 11.09 20.09 -4.50
CA LYS A 178 12.29 19.94 -3.67
C LYS A 178 12.40 21.10 -2.69
N ASN A 179 12.87 20.80 -1.50
CA ASN A 179 13.33 21.77 -0.53
C ASN A 179 14.55 21.22 0.22
N GLU A 180 15.08 21.94 1.20
CA GLU A 180 16.27 21.55 1.96
C GLU A 180 16.09 20.27 2.81
N TYR A 181 14.84 19.88 3.10
CA TYR A 181 14.52 18.70 3.91
C TYR A 181 14.15 17.47 3.05
N SER A 182 13.85 17.66 1.76
CA SER A 182 13.27 16.63 0.91
C SER A 182 14.31 15.83 0.14
N LYS A 183 14.14 14.52 0.10
CA LYS A 183 14.86 13.60 -0.79
C LYS A 183 13.88 12.60 -1.39
N TRP A 184 13.86 12.49 -2.71
CA TRP A 184 13.04 11.50 -3.40
C TRP A 184 13.83 10.22 -3.68
N LYS A 185 13.28 9.09 -3.31
CA LYS A 185 13.76 7.75 -3.66
C LYS A 185 12.77 7.15 -4.65
N LEU A 186 13.25 6.70 -5.80
CA LEU A 186 12.44 6.10 -6.85
C LEU A 186 12.81 4.63 -6.98
N GLU A 187 11.83 3.74 -6.91
CA GLU A 187 12.03 2.29 -7.00
C GLU A 187 10.99 1.66 -7.92
N VAL A 188 11.44 0.75 -8.78
CA VAL A 188 10.53 -0.14 -9.51
C VAL A 188 10.31 -1.39 -8.67
N ILE A 189 9.05 -1.70 -8.42
CA ILE A 189 8.61 -2.87 -7.69
C ILE A 189 8.13 -3.91 -8.70
N SER A 190 8.71 -5.10 -8.66
CA SER A 190 8.35 -6.22 -9.51
C SER A 190 7.80 -7.37 -8.68
N LEU A 191 6.79 -8.05 -9.21
CA LEU A 191 6.21 -9.25 -8.67
C LEU A 191 6.45 -10.41 -9.66
N SER A 192 7.18 -11.44 -9.24
CA SER A 192 7.52 -12.58 -10.12
C SER A 192 8.12 -12.14 -11.45
N ASN A 193 9.08 -11.21 -11.41
CA ASN A 193 9.75 -10.59 -12.56
C ASN A 193 8.87 -9.70 -13.46
N ASP A 194 7.65 -9.41 -13.09
CA ASP A 194 6.80 -8.44 -13.77
C ASP A 194 6.81 -7.11 -13.00
N ASP A 195 7.21 -6.03 -13.65
CA ASP A 195 7.22 -4.69 -13.07
C ASP A 195 5.77 -4.21 -12.91
N VAL A 196 5.34 -3.99 -11.66
CA VAL A 196 3.94 -3.68 -11.33
C VAL A 196 3.72 -2.29 -10.76
N CYS A 197 4.77 -1.65 -10.23
CA CYS A 197 4.65 -0.33 -9.63
C CYS A 197 5.98 0.45 -9.74
N LEU A 198 5.89 1.73 -10.06
CA LEU A 198 6.94 2.70 -9.82
C LEU A 198 6.57 3.47 -8.54
N SER A 199 7.34 3.27 -7.49
CA SER A 199 7.18 3.92 -6.19
C SER A 199 8.10 5.12 -6.08
N LEU A 200 7.57 6.26 -5.65
CA LEU A 200 8.29 7.49 -5.37
C LEU A 200 8.10 7.81 -3.89
N GLU A 201 9.11 7.53 -3.09
CA GLU A 201 9.09 7.77 -1.64
C GLU A 201 9.73 9.12 -1.33
N LEU A 202 8.96 10.02 -0.73
CA LEU A 202 9.49 11.24 -0.15
C LEU A 202 10.10 10.91 1.20
N GLN A 203 11.40 11.08 1.33
CA GLN A 203 12.15 10.99 2.57
C GLN A 203 12.45 12.39 3.10
N SER A 204 12.42 12.56 4.41
CA SER A 204 12.68 13.84 5.07
C SER A 204 13.86 13.76 6.02
N SER A 205 14.75 14.76 5.96
CA SER A 205 15.82 14.92 6.95
C SER A 205 15.35 15.54 8.27
N ASP A 206 14.17 16.19 8.28
CA ASP A 206 13.53 16.75 9.49
C ASP A 206 12.00 16.53 9.43
N LEU A 207 11.52 15.57 10.20
CA LEU A 207 10.11 15.20 10.27
C LEU A 207 9.20 16.27 10.89
N ASN A 208 9.75 17.33 11.52
CA ASN A 208 8.95 18.46 11.99
C ASN A 208 8.63 19.43 10.85
N MET A 209 9.51 19.49 9.85
CA MET A 209 9.38 20.41 8.71
C MET A 209 8.66 19.77 7.53
N LEU A 210 8.84 18.46 7.32
CA LEU A 210 8.23 17.73 6.22
C LEU A 210 7.99 16.27 6.65
N LYS A 211 6.80 15.74 6.45
CA LYS A 211 6.50 14.32 6.71
C LYS A 211 6.75 13.48 5.47
N GLU A 212 7.12 12.23 5.70
CA GLU A 212 7.32 11.25 4.62
C GLU A 212 5.98 10.73 4.11
N PHE A 213 5.88 10.51 2.78
CA PHE A 213 4.76 9.84 2.13
C PHE A 213 5.22 9.16 0.83
N GLU A 214 4.37 8.29 0.29
CA GLU A 214 4.66 7.55 -0.93
C GLU A 214 3.68 7.95 -2.05
N ILE A 215 4.20 7.96 -3.29
CA ILE A 215 3.40 8.05 -4.51
C ILE A 215 3.62 6.77 -5.30
N SER A 216 2.54 6.06 -5.59
CA SER A 216 2.55 4.80 -6.32
C SER A 216 1.95 4.97 -7.70
N LEU A 217 2.76 4.76 -8.76
CA LEU A 217 2.27 4.65 -10.13
C LEU A 217 2.12 3.15 -10.44
N GLN A 218 0.90 2.65 -10.32
CA GLN A 218 0.60 1.22 -10.33
C GLN A 218 0.14 0.77 -11.71
N LYS A 219 0.70 -0.33 -12.21
CA LYS A 219 0.30 -0.93 -13.49
C LYS A 219 -1.08 -1.54 -13.37
N ARG A 220 -1.98 -1.16 -14.28
CA ARG A 220 -3.28 -1.81 -14.46
C ARG A 220 -3.36 -2.49 -15.82
N THR A 221 -3.82 -3.73 -15.81
CA THR A 221 -3.99 -4.54 -17.02
C THR A 221 -5.48 -4.77 -17.29
N ILE A 222 -5.93 -4.38 -18.48
CA ILE A 222 -7.33 -4.61 -18.90
C ILE A 222 -7.44 -6.00 -19.53
N LYS A 223 -8.32 -6.82 -18.96
CA LYS A 223 -8.62 -8.17 -19.43
C LYS A 223 -10.04 -8.55 -19.08
N ASP A 224 -10.74 -9.18 -20.03
CA ASP A 224 -12.10 -9.72 -19.85
C ASP A 224 -13.11 -8.69 -19.28
N GLY A 225 -13.01 -7.41 -19.72
CA GLY A 225 -13.89 -6.33 -19.28
C GLY A 225 -13.56 -5.76 -17.87
N LEU A 226 -12.48 -6.22 -17.26
CA LEU A 226 -12.00 -5.76 -15.96
C LEU A 226 -10.60 -5.13 -16.07
N SER A 227 -10.35 -4.14 -15.27
CA SER A 227 -9.03 -3.56 -15.02
C SER A 227 -8.45 -4.16 -13.75
N HIS A 228 -7.35 -4.91 -13.89
CA HIS A 228 -6.68 -5.62 -12.81
C HIS A 228 -5.47 -4.83 -12.31
N LEU A 229 -5.32 -4.78 -11.00
CA LEU A 229 -4.17 -4.25 -10.28
C LEU A 229 -3.53 -5.39 -9.49
N ASP A 230 -2.33 -5.80 -9.89
CA ASP A 230 -1.56 -6.79 -9.17
C ASP A 230 -0.74 -6.13 -8.05
N SER A 231 -0.92 -6.62 -6.83
CA SER A 231 -0.18 -6.14 -5.66
C SER A 231 0.23 -7.29 -4.73
N SER A 232 1.08 -7.00 -3.75
CA SER A 232 1.44 -7.95 -2.69
C SER A 232 0.21 -8.40 -1.87
N ALA A 233 -0.81 -7.55 -1.81
CA ALA A 233 -2.05 -7.79 -1.08
C ALA A 233 -3.10 -8.60 -1.87
N GLY A 234 -2.79 -9.00 -3.10
CA GLY A 234 -3.70 -9.72 -4.00
C GLY A 234 -3.96 -8.96 -5.29
N ILE A 235 -4.88 -9.48 -6.08
CA ILE A 235 -5.34 -8.83 -7.31
C ILE A 235 -6.61 -8.05 -6.98
N PHE A 236 -6.57 -6.74 -7.17
CA PHE A 236 -7.76 -5.90 -7.13
C PHE A 236 -8.28 -5.66 -8.54
N TYR A 237 -9.59 -5.53 -8.69
CA TYR A 237 -10.20 -5.28 -9.98
C TYR A 237 -11.28 -4.21 -9.90
N ALA A 238 -11.55 -3.60 -11.07
CA ALA A 238 -12.69 -2.72 -11.28
C ALA A 238 -13.17 -2.90 -12.72
N PRO A 239 -14.41 -2.49 -13.08
CA PRO A 239 -14.85 -2.49 -14.46
C PRO A 239 -13.87 -1.70 -15.36
N ALA A 240 -13.47 -2.29 -16.50
CA ALA A 240 -12.48 -1.71 -17.41
C ALA A 240 -12.86 -0.30 -17.89
N LEU A 241 -14.16 -0.04 -18.05
CA LEU A 241 -14.71 1.25 -18.48
C LEU A 241 -14.13 2.44 -17.72
N HIS A 242 -13.86 2.29 -16.42
CA HIS A 242 -13.36 3.37 -15.58
C HIS A 242 -11.89 3.74 -15.86
N PHE A 243 -11.13 2.86 -16.54
CA PHE A 243 -9.72 3.06 -16.87
C PHE A 243 -9.45 3.09 -18.39
N GLU A 244 -10.40 2.65 -19.23
CA GLU A 244 -10.36 2.84 -20.70
C GLU A 244 -10.68 4.30 -21.09
N LYS A 245 -11.40 5.00 -20.24
CA LYS A 245 -11.75 6.42 -20.36
C LYS A 245 -11.41 7.14 -19.06
N TYR A 246 -11.35 8.45 -19.13
CA TYR A 246 -11.01 9.29 -17.97
C TYR A 246 -11.72 10.64 -18.06
N GLU A 247 -11.78 11.34 -16.95
CA GLU A 247 -12.30 12.68 -16.83
C GLU A 247 -11.17 13.60 -16.34
N ARG A 248 -10.91 14.68 -17.09
CA ARG A 248 -9.96 15.70 -16.64
C ARG A 248 -10.69 16.70 -15.76
N VAL A 249 -10.14 16.93 -14.57
CA VAL A 249 -10.65 17.93 -13.63
C VAL A 249 -9.53 18.85 -13.13
N ASP A 250 -9.85 20.11 -12.93
CA ASP A 250 -8.90 21.04 -12.32
C ASP A 250 -8.69 20.67 -10.83
N PHE A 251 -7.45 20.76 -10.38
CA PHE A 251 -7.08 20.47 -9.01
C PHE A 251 -5.96 21.42 -8.57
N PHE A 252 -6.28 22.33 -7.64
CA PHE A 252 -5.39 23.42 -7.21
C PHE A 252 -4.77 24.18 -8.40
N ASP A 253 -3.43 24.22 -8.49
CA ASP A 253 -2.70 24.95 -9.55
C ASP A 253 -2.46 24.10 -10.81
N GLY A 254 -3.15 22.96 -10.95
CA GLY A 254 -2.99 22.04 -12.06
C GLY A 254 -4.27 21.28 -12.38
N PHE A 255 -4.12 20.06 -12.80
CA PHE A 255 -5.23 19.14 -13.08
C PHE A 255 -4.87 17.71 -12.78
N VAL A 256 -5.89 16.84 -12.69
CA VAL A 256 -5.76 15.40 -12.58
C VAL A 256 -6.71 14.69 -13.54
N TYR A 257 -6.45 13.42 -13.78
CA TYR A 257 -7.38 12.53 -14.48
C TYR A 257 -8.06 11.62 -13.46
N LEU A 258 -9.37 11.70 -13.37
CA LEU A 258 -10.23 10.82 -12.60
C LEU A 258 -10.65 9.60 -13.44
N PRO A 259 -10.97 8.45 -12.81
CA PRO A 259 -11.66 7.36 -13.47
C PRO A 259 -12.95 7.84 -14.13
N TYR A 260 -13.24 7.35 -15.33
CA TYR A 260 -14.48 7.69 -16.02
C TYR A 260 -15.69 7.25 -15.19
N LYS A 261 -16.75 8.09 -15.13
CA LYS A 261 -17.91 7.89 -14.24
C LYS A 261 -17.45 7.65 -12.79
N VAL A 262 -16.71 8.57 -12.27
CA VAL A 262 -16.02 8.43 -10.98
C VAL A 262 -16.96 8.09 -9.82
N ASP A 263 -18.21 8.58 -9.82
CA ASP A 263 -19.20 8.22 -8.80
C ASP A 263 -19.54 6.72 -8.82
N ASP A 264 -19.70 6.13 -10.02
CA ASP A 264 -19.95 4.69 -10.20
C ASP A 264 -18.72 3.89 -9.73
N PHE A 265 -17.51 4.35 -10.11
CA PHE A 265 -16.25 3.73 -9.67
C PHE A 265 -16.10 3.73 -8.13
N LEU A 266 -16.30 4.88 -7.50
CA LEU A 266 -16.17 5.00 -6.04
C LEU A 266 -17.25 4.22 -5.30
N THR A 267 -18.46 4.15 -5.86
CA THR A 267 -19.53 3.31 -5.32
C THR A 267 -19.18 1.83 -5.42
N PHE A 268 -18.60 1.39 -6.54
CA PHE A 268 -18.11 0.03 -6.71
C PHE A 268 -17.01 -0.31 -5.71
N MET A 269 -16.05 0.62 -5.51
CA MET A 269 -14.89 0.40 -4.62
C MET A 269 -15.26 0.43 -3.13
N TYR A 270 -16.16 1.32 -2.70
CA TYR A 270 -16.35 1.68 -1.30
C TYR A 270 -17.81 1.65 -0.82
N GLY A 271 -18.76 1.37 -1.70
CA GLY A 271 -20.19 1.47 -1.39
C GLY A 271 -20.60 2.93 -1.15
N ASN A 272 -21.18 3.24 0.03
CA ASN A 272 -21.47 4.63 0.39
C ASN A 272 -20.17 5.38 0.73
N TYR A 273 -19.43 5.82 -0.30
CA TYR A 273 -18.15 6.48 -0.18
C TYR A 273 -18.24 7.93 0.35
N LYS A 274 -19.43 8.53 0.33
CA LYS A 274 -19.67 9.90 0.84
C LYS A 274 -19.54 9.98 2.35
N GLU A 275 -19.72 8.86 3.04
CA GLU A 275 -19.52 8.74 4.48
C GLU A 275 -18.09 8.25 4.77
N PRO A 276 -17.26 9.06 5.47
CA PRO A 276 -15.88 8.66 5.77
C PRO A 276 -15.80 7.42 6.66
N LYS A 277 -15.09 6.39 6.18
CA LYS A 277 -14.74 5.19 6.95
C LYS A 277 -13.25 5.22 7.26
N LYS A 278 -12.89 5.43 8.52
CA LYS A 278 -11.47 5.57 8.94
C LYS A 278 -10.78 4.26 9.28
N ASP A 279 -11.54 3.19 9.49
CA ASP A 279 -11.02 1.95 10.09
C ASP A 279 -11.41 0.74 9.25
N THR A 280 -10.70 0.53 8.16
CA THR A 280 -10.90 -0.57 7.23
C THR A 280 -9.78 -1.60 7.32
N SER A 281 -10.08 -2.87 7.03
CA SER A 281 -9.09 -3.93 6.79
C SER A 281 -9.08 -4.31 5.31
N ILE A 282 -8.07 -5.08 4.91
CA ILE A 282 -7.98 -5.57 3.53
C ILE A 282 -9.13 -6.50 3.15
N GLU A 283 -9.75 -7.14 4.13
CA GLU A 283 -10.91 -8.03 3.95
C GLU A 283 -12.21 -7.28 3.60
N ASN A 284 -12.24 -5.96 3.80
CA ASN A 284 -13.40 -5.13 3.49
C ASN A 284 -13.53 -4.75 2.02
N TYR A 285 -12.61 -5.25 1.16
CA TYR A 285 -12.65 -4.98 -0.28
C TYR A 285 -13.23 -6.16 -1.04
N ASP A 286 -14.49 -6.05 -1.48
CA ASP A 286 -15.19 -7.08 -2.25
C ASP A 286 -14.60 -7.27 -3.67
N ASN A 287 -13.88 -6.28 -4.16
CA ASN A 287 -13.21 -6.28 -5.47
C ASN A 287 -11.79 -6.85 -5.43
N ARG A 288 -11.49 -7.70 -4.46
CA ARG A 288 -10.21 -8.41 -4.34
C ARG A 288 -10.36 -9.89 -4.63
N VAL A 289 -9.54 -10.40 -5.55
CA VAL A 289 -9.42 -11.84 -5.78
C VAL A 289 -8.49 -12.44 -4.74
N VAL A 290 -9.03 -13.26 -3.85
CA VAL A 290 -8.24 -14.03 -2.88
C VAL A 290 -7.44 -15.09 -3.61
N GLN A 291 -6.12 -15.00 -3.57
CA GLN A 291 -5.25 -15.97 -4.23
C GLN A 291 -4.96 -17.17 -3.31
N LYS A 292 -5.74 -18.25 -3.47
CA LYS A 292 -5.64 -19.47 -2.65
C LYS A 292 -4.32 -20.23 -2.78
N LYS A 293 -3.48 -19.95 -3.78
CA LYS A 293 -2.17 -20.60 -3.99
C LYS A 293 -1.17 -19.65 -4.65
N ARG A 294 -0.71 -18.64 -3.95
CA ARG A 294 0.57 -18.04 -4.31
C ARG A 294 1.65 -18.91 -3.69
N ASN A 295 2.40 -19.64 -4.51
CA ASN A 295 3.58 -20.32 -4.03
C ASN A 295 4.58 -19.26 -3.53
N ILE A 296 4.77 -19.14 -2.22
CA ILE A 296 5.61 -18.10 -1.59
C ILE A 296 7.04 -18.13 -2.17
N LYS A 297 7.51 -19.30 -2.63
CA LYS A 297 8.82 -19.45 -3.26
C LYS A 297 8.90 -18.90 -4.69
N SER A 298 7.76 -18.80 -5.39
CA SER A 298 7.70 -18.25 -6.76
C SER A 298 7.28 -16.78 -6.82
N PHE A 299 6.96 -16.15 -5.68
CA PHE A 299 6.51 -14.79 -5.59
C PHE A 299 7.60 -13.92 -4.95
N GLU A 300 8.65 -13.67 -5.72
CA GLU A 300 9.69 -12.74 -5.30
C GLU A 300 9.24 -11.30 -5.56
N VAL A 301 9.19 -10.50 -4.51
CA VAL A 301 9.18 -9.05 -4.63
C VAL A 301 10.61 -8.62 -4.82
N SER A 302 10.91 -8.01 -5.94
CA SER A 302 12.18 -7.30 -6.13
C SER A 302 11.93 -5.80 -6.17
N LYS A 303 12.88 -5.06 -5.62
CA LYS A 303 12.91 -3.59 -5.67
C LYS A 303 14.19 -3.17 -6.37
N ARG A 304 14.05 -2.45 -7.48
CA ARG A 304 15.17 -1.88 -8.21
C ARG A 304 15.18 -0.38 -8.00
N VAL A 305 16.18 0.12 -7.26
CA VAL A 305 16.40 1.56 -7.08
C VAL A 305 16.79 2.15 -8.44
N MET A 306 16.09 3.19 -8.84
CA MET A 306 16.40 3.98 -10.02
C MET A 306 17.39 5.06 -9.59
N LEU A 307 18.62 4.98 -10.09
CA LEU A 307 19.73 5.90 -9.74
C LEU A 307 19.61 7.24 -10.47
#